data_733f0e970d7d9a7bcc028360e279395d
#
_entry.id   733f0e970d7d9a7bcc028360e279395d
#
_cell.length_a   1.000
_cell.length_b   1.000
_cell.length_c   1.000
_cell.angle_alpha   90.00
_cell.angle_beta   90.00
_cell.angle_gamma   90.00
#
_symmetry.space_group_name_H-M   'P 1'
#
loop_
_entity.id
_entity.type
_entity.pdbx_description
1 polymer ?
#
loop_
_entity_poly.entity_id
_entity_poly.type
_entity_poly.pdbx_seq_one_letter_code
_entity_poly.pdbx_strand_id
1 'polypeptide(L)'
;MNTVAQLKTVKGSTKSKVEAELSRTGGLLRLAPTWVPRSFLQPGLRIKLHPDDTYAYGANRGGIDERWFASTTEAANEGRVPDEGLSYCVVGSERFTLRQAVEDGGAALVGKAIWKKYGRWPVYSKFFDNMGPIPHHMHQSKAQARLVGQEGKPESYYFPPQHNNVGNNFPYTFFGLEPGTTKAQVRQCLADWNKGDNGILDLSKAYRLKPGTAWTGIRIWNPNFKDTTTLNP
;
A
#
# COMPACT_ATOMS: atom_id res chain seq x y z
N MET A 1 -7.71 24.64 -22.30
CA MET A 1 -6.91 24.46 -21.08
C MET A 1 -7.83 24.71 -19.89
N ASN A 2 -8.27 23.63 -19.24
CA ASN A 2 -9.07 23.77 -18.03
C ASN A 2 -8.13 24.13 -16.89
N THR A 3 -8.20 25.35 -16.43
CA THR A 3 -7.49 25.80 -15.23
C THR A 3 -8.00 25.00 -14.05
N VAL A 4 -7.22 24.03 -13.59
CA VAL A 4 -7.50 23.36 -12.32
C VAL A 4 -7.41 24.43 -11.26
N ALA A 5 -8.54 24.87 -10.72
CA ALA A 5 -8.58 25.82 -9.63
C ALA A 5 -7.66 25.32 -8.52
N GLN A 6 -6.68 26.11 -8.10
CA GLN A 6 -5.77 25.72 -7.02
C GLN A 6 -6.58 25.55 -5.74
N LEU A 7 -6.67 24.32 -5.26
CA LEU A 7 -7.34 24.01 -4.02
C LEU A 7 -6.59 24.65 -2.85
N LYS A 8 -7.30 25.37 -1.98
CA LYS A 8 -6.74 25.99 -0.78
C LYS A 8 -6.54 24.95 0.30
N THR A 9 -5.34 24.86 0.83
CA THR A 9 -5.07 23.97 1.97
C THR A 9 -5.63 24.59 3.24
N VAL A 10 -6.48 23.84 3.95
CA VAL A 10 -7.06 24.27 5.23
C VAL A 10 -5.97 24.28 6.31
N LYS A 11 -5.90 25.36 7.06
CA LYS A 11 -5.09 25.49 8.27
C LYS A 11 -6.02 25.45 9.49
N GLY A 12 -5.69 24.65 10.49
CA GLY A 12 -6.52 24.46 11.70
C GLY A 12 -7.52 23.30 11.57
N SER A 13 -8.50 23.25 12.49
CA SER A 13 -9.43 22.12 12.58
C SER A 13 -10.33 21.98 11.35
N THR A 14 -10.48 20.76 10.90
CA THR A 14 -11.32 20.36 9.74
C THR A 14 -12.68 19.81 10.16
N LYS A 15 -12.92 19.65 11.47
CA LYS A 15 -14.08 18.95 12.02
C LYS A 15 -15.42 19.44 11.44
N SER A 16 -15.70 20.73 11.55
CA SER A 16 -16.97 21.30 11.06
C SER A 16 -17.15 21.14 9.55
N LYS A 17 -16.06 21.21 8.78
CA LYS A 17 -16.08 21.01 7.32
C LYS A 17 -16.40 19.56 6.98
N VAL A 18 -15.80 18.61 7.69
CA VAL A 18 -16.07 17.18 7.53
C VAL A 18 -17.50 16.84 7.88
N GLU A 19 -18.00 17.32 9.02
CA GLU A 19 -19.38 17.11 9.46
C GLU A 19 -20.41 17.69 8.48
N ALA A 20 -20.18 18.90 8.01
CA ALA A 20 -21.04 19.53 7.00
C ALA A 20 -21.04 18.77 5.68
N GLU A 21 -19.89 18.34 5.22
CA GLU A 21 -19.77 17.59 3.96
C GLU A 21 -20.43 16.20 4.07
N LEU A 22 -20.20 15.47 5.14
CA LEU A 22 -20.86 14.18 5.39
C LEU A 22 -22.38 14.32 5.45
N SER A 23 -22.88 15.37 6.11
CA SER A 23 -24.32 15.67 6.15
C SER A 23 -24.88 15.97 4.76
N ARG A 24 -24.17 16.81 4.00
CA ARG A 24 -24.59 17.22 2.64
C ARG A 24 -24.60 16.05 1.64
N THR A 25 -23.68 15.11 1.79
CA THR A 25 -23.44 14.01 0.82
C THR A 25 -24.07 12.68 1.23
N GLY A 26 -24.73 12.62 2.37
CA GLY A 26 -25.23 11.34 2.91
C GLY A 26 -24.11 10.39 3.37
N GLY A 27 -23.01 10.93 3.91
CA GLY A 27 -21.90 10.15 4.47
C GLY A 27 -20.72 9.92 3.54
N LEU A 28 -20.62 10.64 2.43
CA LEU A 28 -19.51 10.50 1.49
C LEU A 28 -18.50 11.64 1.65
N LEU A 29 -17.22 11.31 1.59
CA LEU A 29 -16.12 12.26 1.58
C LEU A 29 -15.25 12.00 0.34
N ARG A 30 -15.15 13.01 -0.52
CA ARG A 30 -14.36 12.92 -1.75
C ARG A 30 -12.86 12.96 -1.42
N LEU A 31 -12.11 12.01 -1.99
CA LEU A 31 -10.65 11.99 -1.91
C LEU A 31 -10.03 12.29 -3.27
N ALA A 32 -8.99 13.11 -3.27
CA ALA A 32 -8.14 13.27 -4.45
C ALA A 32 -7.29 12.01 -4.68
N PRO A 33 -6.88 11.71 -5.92
CA PRO A 33 -5.93 10.65 -6.20
C PRO A 33 -4.61 10.90 -5.44
N THR A 34 -4.06 9.83 -4.88
CA THR A 34 -2.75 9.84 -4.20
C THR A 34 -1.80 8.95 -4.98
N TRP A 35 -0.78 9.54 -5.57
CA TRP A 35 0.19 8.86 -6.40
C TRP A 35 1.49 8.67 -5.64
N VAL A 36 2.08 7.47 -5.77
CA VAL A 36 3.33 7.12 -5.07
C VAL A 36 4.29 6.47 -6.06
N PRO A 37 5.49 7.04 -6.27
CA PRO A 37 6.53 6.42 -7.07
C PRO A 37 7.31 5.37 -6.26
N ARG A 38 7.95 4.43 -6.96
CA ARG A 38 8.91 3.50 -6.37
C ARG A 38 10.18 3.43 -7.20
N SER A 39 11.31 3.76 -6.59
CA SER A 39 12.60 3.78 -7.28
C SER A 39 13.10 2.40 -7.70
N PHE A 40 12.61 1.34 -7.06
CA PHE A 40 13.03 -0.05 -7.31
C PHE A 40 12.07 -0.85 -8.20
N LEU A 41 11.02 -0.20 -8.72
CA LEU A 41 10.04 -0.80 -9.63
C LEU A 41 9.93 0.02 -10.92
N GLN A 42 9.47 -0.63 -11.97
CA GLN A 42 9.08 0.06 -13.20
C GLN A 42 7.57 0.14 -13.29
N PRO A 43 7.00 1.29 -13.65
CA PRO A 43 5.56 1.46 -13.77
C PRO A 43 4.98 0.61 -14.91
N GLY A 44 3.85 -0.03 -14.65
CA GLY A 44 3.15 -0.89 -15.62
C GLY A 44 2.28 -0.13 -16.62
N LEU A 45 2.10 1.18 -16.42
CA LEU A 45 1.31 2.10 -17.26
C LEU A 45 -0.19 1.78 -17.36
N ARG A 46 -0.71 0.89 -16.49
CA ARG A 46 -2.14 0.51 -16.47
C ARG A 46 -3.01 1.47 -15.67
N ILE A 47 -2.42 2.24 -14.75
CA ILE A 47 -3.16 3.30 -14.02
C ILE A 47 -3.44 4.54 -14.87
N LYS A 48 -3.03 4.51 -16.15
CA LYS A 48 -3.40 5.49 -17.19
C LYS A 48 -3.02 6.92 -16.87
N LEU A 49 -1.84 7.13 -16.31
CA LEU A 49 -1.24 8.47 -16.22
C LEU A 49 -0.84 8.95 -17.62
N HIS A 50 -0.84 10.27 -17.81
CA HIS A 50 -0.20 10.84 -18.96
C HIS A 50 1.30 10.49 -18.95
N PRO A 51 1.93 10.20 -20.08
CA PRO A 51 3.36 9.83 -20.11
C PRO A 51 4.25 10.83 -19.38
N ASP A 52 3.99 12.13 -19.54
CA ASP A 52 4.75 13.21 -18.90
C ASP A 52 4.61 13.21 -17.36
N ASP A 53 3.51 12.65 -16.84
CA ASP A 53 3.25 12.58 -15.40
C ASP A 53 3.85 11.34 -14.74
N THR A 54 4.22 10.33 -15.53
CA THR A 54 4.73 9.06 -14.98
C THR A 54 5.95 9.25 -14.08
N TYR A 55 6.82 10.19 -14.40
CA TYR A 55 8.02 10.53 -13.63
C TYR A 55 7.94 11.94 -12.99
N ALA A 56 6.74 12.40 -12.66
CA ALA A 56 6.52 13.76 -12.11
C ALA A 56 7.29 14.06 -10.81
N TYR A 57 7.69 13.02 -10.06
CA TYR A 57 8.51 13.17 -8.85
C TYR A 57 10.03 13.21 -9.12
N GLY A 58 10.44 13.09 -10.37
CA GLY A 58 11.84 13.01 -10.79
C GLY A 58 12.28 11.59 -11.10
N ALA A 59 13.14 11.45 -12.10
CA ALA A 59 13.58 10.13 -12.60
C ALA A 59 14.29 9.27 -11.54
N ASN A 60 15.05 9.89 -10.64
CA ASN A 60 15.73 9.22 -9.52
C ASN A 60 14.75 8.67 -8.45
N ARG A 61 13.51 9.15 -8.45
CA ARG A 61 12.45 8.67 -7.56
C ARG A 61 11.69 7.46 -8.12
N GLY A 62 11.97 7.09 -9.36
CA GLY A 62 11.23 6.09 -10.12
C GLY A 62 9.92 6.62 -10.69
N GLY A 63 9.25 5.78 -11.48
CA GLY A 63 7.93 6.11 -12.00
C GLY A 63 6.83 5.89 -10.99
N ILE A 64 5.70 6.56 -11.21
CA ILE A 64 4.48 6.33 -10.42
C ILE A 64 3.90 4.96 -10.80
N ASP A 65 3.93 4.05 -9.87
CA ASP A 65 3.44 2.68 -10.01
C ASP A 65 2.39 2.31 -8.96
N GLU A 66 2.12 3.21 -8.00
CA GLU A 66 1.09 2.98 -6.99
C GLU A 66 0.07 4.13 -6.96
N ARG A 67 -1.21 3.78 -6.83
CA ARG A 67 -2.28 4.70 -6.46
C ARG A 67 -2.87 4.28 -5.14
N TRP A 68 -2.76 5.14 -4.13
CA TRP A 68 -3.25 4.88 -2.78
C TRP A 68 -4.65 5.44 -2.57
N PHE A 69 -5.44 4.74 -1.76
CA PHE A 69 -6.82 5.09 -1.44
C PHE A 69 -7.00 5.15 0.07
N ALA A 70 -7.62 6.22 0.53
CA ALA A 70 -7.94 6.43 1.94
C ALA A 70 -6.75 6.24 2.89
N SER A 71 -5.58 6.71 2.48
CA SER A 71 -4.36 6.60 3.27
C SER A 71 -4.20 7.74 4.26
N THR A 72 -3.91 7.37 5.50
CA THR A 72 -3.43 8.29 6.56
C THR A 72 -1.96 8.05 6.89
N THR A 73 -1.26 7.27 6.05
CA THR A 73 0.14 6.88 6.23
C THR A 73 0.99 7.51 5.14
N GLU A 74 2.11 8.10 5.52
CA GLU A 74 3.09 8.58 4.56
C GLU A 74 3.86 7.44 3.91
N ALA A 75 4.23 7.61 2.66
CA ALA A 75 5.09 6.66 1.96
C ALA A 75 6.50 6.67 2.55
N ALA A 76 7.05 5.48 2.80
CA ALA A 76 8.42 5.32 3.27
C ALA A 76 9.39 5.31 2.07
N ASN A 77 9.50 6.44 1.37
CA ASN A 77 10.41 6.63 0.24
C ASN A 77 11.57 7.54 0.64
N GLU A 78 12.76 7.24 0.16
CA GLU A 78 13.88 8.15 0.26
C GLU A 78 13.59 9.43 -0.56
N GLY A 79 13.95 10.60 -0.03
CA GLY A 79 13.71 11.89 -0.68
C GLY A 79 12.23 12.20 -0.95
N ARG A 80 11.31 11.62 -0.17
CA ARG A 80 9.87 11.88 -0.32
C ARG A 80 9.54 13.36 -0.18
N VAL A 81 8.50 13.79 -0.89
CA VAL A 81 7.92 15.12 -0.71
C VAL A 81 7.00 15.14 0.53
N PRO A 82 6.71 16.33 1.09
CA PRO A 82 5.72 16.44 2.17
C PRO A 82 4.38 15.81 1.79
N ASP A 83 3.78 15.09 2.74
CA ASP A 83 2.47 14.42 2.60
C ASP A 83 2.41 13.31 1.54
N GLU A 84 3.54 12.88 0.99
CA GLU A 84 3.57 11.78 0.02
C GLU A 84 2.94 10.52 0.62
N GLY A 85 1.95 9.99 -0.06
CA GLY A 85 1.16 8.85 0.40
C GLY A 85 -0.09 9.20 1.20
N LEU A 86 -0.23 10.43 1.70
CA LEU A 86 -1.47 10.85 2.37
C LEU A 86 -2.57 11.13 1.35
N SER A 87 -3.76 10.64 1.62
CA SER A 87 -4.94 11.02 0.84
C SER A 87 -5.44 12.39 1.28
N TYR A 88 -5.79 13.24 0.30
CA TYR A 88 -6.40 14.54 0.53
C TYR A 88 -7.92 14.47 0.37
N CYS A 89 -8.64 14.96 1.35
CA CYS A 89 -10.06 15.28 1.25
C CYS A 89 -10.24 16.55 0.44
N VAL A 90 -11.27 16.60 -0.40
CA VAL A 90 -11.64 17.75 -1.22
C VAL A 90 -13.06 18.15 -0.88
N VAL A 91 -13.22 19.36 -0.31
CA VAL A 91 -14.51 19.95 0.08
C VAL A 91 -14.62 21.33 -0.56
N GLY A 92 -15.50 21.48 -1.53
CA GLY A 92 -15.58 22.71 -2.34
C GLY A 92 -14.24 23.03 -3.02
N SER A 93 -13.68 24.20 -2.73
CA SER A 93 -12.37 24.65 -3.21
C SER A 93 -11.23 24.43 -2.21
N GLU A 94 -11.47 23.68 -1.16
CA GLU A 94 -10.50 23.43 -0.09
C GLU A 94 -10.03 21.99 -0.08
N ARG A 95 -8.82 21.76 0.44
CA ARG A 95 -8.25 20.44 0.68
C ARG A 95 -7.57 20.37 2.05
N PHE A 96 -7.58 19.18 2.63
CA PHE A 96 -6.87 18.83 3.87
C PHE A 96 -6.61 17.32 3.87
N THR A 97 -5.64 16.86 4.63
CA THR A 97 -5.32 15.42 4.64
C THR A 97 -6.42 14.61 5.34
N LEU A 98 -6.64 13.38 4.86
CA LEU A 98 -7.54 12.45 5.55
C LEU A 98 -7.04 12.17 6.97
N ARG A 99 -5.71 12.18 7.20
CA ARG A 99 -5.12 12.07 8.54
C ARG A 99 -5.68 13.14 9.46
N GLN A 100 -5.59 14.39 9.07
CA GLN A 100 -6.14 15.53 9.83
C GLN A 100 -7.65 15.39 10.05
N ALA A 101 -8.40 15.01 9.00
CA ALA A 101 -9.83 14.78 9.11
C ALA A 101 -10.19 13.70 10.15
N VAL A 102 -9.40 12.61 10.19
CA VAL A 102 -9.57 11.51 11.17
C VAL A 102 -9.21 11.97 12.58
N GLU A 103 -8.13 12.72 12.75
CA GLU A 103 -7.72 13.27 14.04
C GLU A 103 -8.78 14.22 14.60
N ASP A 104 -9.32 15.10 13.77
CA ASP A 104 -10.35 16.08 14.17
C ASP A 104 -11.76 15.46 14.34
N GLY A 105 -12.12 14.53 13.47
CA GLY A 105 -13.48 13.95 13.40
C GLY A 105 -13.65 12.66 14.21
N GLY A 106 -12.57 11.95 14.49
CA GLY A 106 -12.56 10.74 15.32
C GLY A 106 -13.68 9.76 14.99
N ALA A 107 -14.44 9.40 16.02
CA ALA A 107 -15.54 8.44 15.91
C ALA A 107 -16.68 8.89 14.95
N ALA A 108 -16.85 10.18 14.73
CA ALA A 108 -17.87 10.68 13.81
C ALA A 108 -17.54 10.36 12.34
N LEU A 109 -16.24 10.33 12.00
CA LEU A 109 -15.77 10.01 10.66
C LEU A 109 -15.57 8.50 10.45
N VAL A 110 -14.87 7.83 11.36
CA VAL A 110 -14.47 6.42 11.16
C VAL A 110 -15.44 5.40 11.80
N GLY A 111 -16.41 5.87 12.53
CA GLY A 111 -17.37 5.02 13.27
C GLY A 111 -16.90 4.64 14.68
N LYS A 112 -17.84 4.57 15.61
CA LYS A 112 -17.58 4.35 17.05
C LYS A 112 -16.79 3.05 17.31
N ALA A 113 -17.13 1.95 16.64
CA ALA A 113 -16.49 0.67 16.85
C ALA A 113 -15.02 0.68 16.41
N ILE A 114 -14.71 1.26 15.25
CA ILE A 114 -13.34 1.38 14.71
C ILE A 114 -12.53 2.30 15.60
N TRP A 115 -13.09 3.47 15.97
CA TRP A 115 -12.42 4.43 16.82
C TRP A 115 -12.09 3.85 18.20
N LYS A 116 -13.06 3.17 18.83
CA LYS A 116 -12.84 2.49 20.12
C LYS A 116 -11.72 1.46 20.06
N LYS A 117 -11.62 0.73 18.95
CA LYS A 117 -10.65 -0.37 18.81
C LYS A 117 -9.25 0.12 18.45
N TYR A 118 -9.14 1.13 17.58
CA TYR A 118 -7.86 1.52 16.98
C TYR A 118 -7.43 2.95 17.28
N GLY A 119 -8.34 3.84 17.68
CA GLY A 119 -8.06 5.26 17.88
C GLY A 119 -7.59 6.01 16.63
N ARG A 120 -7.79 5.41 15.43
CA ARG A 120 -7.31 5.91 14.16
C ARG A 120 -8.02 5.21 13.00
N TRP A 121 -7.78 5.66 11.78
CA TRP A 121 -8.13 4.92 10.56
C TRP A 121 -7.06 3.83 10.34
N PRO A 122 -7.42 2.52 10.41
CA PRO A 122 -6.43 1.45 10.51
C PRO A 122 -6.03 0.81 9.17
N VAL A 123 -6.60 1.28 8.05
CA VAL A 123 -6.43 0.61 6.75
C VAL A 123 -6.31 1.63 5.63
N TYR A 124 -5.58 1.25 4.58
CA TYR A 124 -5.68 1.87 3.27
C TYR A 124 -5.55 0.78 2.20
N SER A 125 -6.05 1.07 1.02
CA SER A 125 -5.88 0.20 -0.14
C SER A 125 -5.06 0.91 -1.20
N LYS A 126 -4.47 0.13 -2.10
CA LYS A 126 -3.72 0.67 -3.22
C LYS A 126 -3.78 -0.23 -4.44
N PHE A 127 -3.71 0.36 -5.61
CA PHE A 127 -3.31 -0.36 -6.80
C PHE A 127 -1.80 -0.38 -6.88
N PHE A 128 -1.27 -1.57 -7.14
CA PHE A 128 0.07 -1.76 -7.65
C PHE A 128 0.01 -1.90 -9.16
N ASP A 129 0.79 -1.13 -9.84
CA ASP A 129 0.90 -1.15 -11.30
C ASP A 129 2.37 -1.16 -11.72
N ASN A 130 3.05 -2.21 -11.34
CA ASN A 130 4.46 -2.43 -11.64
C ASN A 130 4.62 -3.42 -12.80
N MET A 131 5.67 -3.21 -13.56
CA MET A 131 6.16 -4.17 -14.54
C MET A 131 7.18 -5.10 -13.86
N GLY A 132 6.96 -6.40 -13.99
CA GLY A 132 7.80 -7.40 -13.34
C GLY A 132 7.46 -7.63 -11.87
N PRO A 133 8.21 -8.50 -11.21
CA PRO A 133 7.98 -8.86 -9.82
C PRO A 133 8.44 -7.76 -8.86
N ILE A 134 7.71 -7.61 -7.77
CA ILE A 134 8.23 -6.87 -6.61
C ILE A 134 9.24 -7.75 -5.86
N PRO A 135 10.22 -7.16 -5.15
CA PRO A 135 11.17 -7.93 -4.36
C PRO A 135 10.47 -8.85 -3.37
N HIS A 136 11.00 -10.06 -3.20
CA HIS A 136 10.53 -10.97 -2.16
C HIS A 136 10.80 -10.35 -0.80
N HIS A 137 9.74 -10.04 -0.05
CA HIS A 137 9.86 -9.35 1.22
C HIS A 137 8.86 -9.91 2.24
N MET A 138 9.10 -9.59 3.49
CA MET A 138 8.31 -10.03 4.62
C MET A 138 7.94 -8.87 5.52
N HIS A 139 6.68 -8.85 5.98
CA HIS A 139 6.25 -7.93 7.01
C HIS A 139 6.31 -8.57 8.39
N GLN A 140 6.71 -7.79 9.35
CA GLN A 140 6.82 -8.23 10.74
C GLN A 140 5.45 -8.54 11.34
N SER A 141 5.39 -9.60 12.16
CA SER A 141 4.23 -9.85 13.00
C SER A 141 4.04 -8.71 14.01
N LYS A 142 2.85 -8.61 14.62
CA LYS A 142 2.61 -7.61 15.68
C LYS A 142 3.60 -7.72 16.83
N ALA A 143 3.97 -8.94 17.21
CA ALA A 143 4.92 -9.16 18.31
C ALA A 143 6.33 -8.65 17.95
N GLN A 144 6.79 -8.93 16.74
CA GLN A 144 8.10 -8.49 16.26
C GLN A 144 8.15 -6.97 16.02
N ALA A 145 7.10 -6.41 15.43
CA ALA A 145 7.03 -4.97 15.17
C ALA A 145 7.06 -4.14 16.48
N ARG A 146 6.43 -4.63 17.54
CA ARG A 146 6.47 -3.98 18.87
C ARG A 146 7.86 -3.84 19.46
N LEU A 147 8.78 -4.75 19.13
CA LEU A 147 10.17 -4.67 19.62
C LEU A 147 10.91 -3.41 19.12
N VAL A 148 10.43 -2.83 18.02
CA VAL A 148 11.00 -1.61 17.45
C VAL A 148 9.99 -0.45 17.44
N GLY A 149 8.96 -0.50 18.30
CA GLY A 149 7.96 0.54 18.43
C GLY A 149 7.04 0.69 17.20
N GLN A 150 6.93 -0.36 16.38
CA GLN A 150 6.11 -0.37 15.18
C GLN A 150 4.90 -1.29 15.33
N GLU A 151 3.99 -1.22 14.37
CA GLU A 151 2.89 -2.15 14.26
C GLU A 151 3.12 -3.17 13.14
N GLY A 152 2.58 -4.37 13.34
CA GLY A 152 2.55 -5.36 12.27
C GLY A 152 1.68 -4.88 11.10
N LYS A 153 2.07 -5.26 9.90
CA LYS A 153 1.37 -4.88 8.65
C LYS A 153 0.73 -6.11 8.01
N PRO A 154 -0.50 -6.47 8.40
CA PRO A 154 -1.24 -7.50 7.66
C PRO A 154 -1.59 -6.97 6.27
N GLU A 155 -1.42 -7.81 5.25
CA GLU A 155 -1.75 -7.48 3.86
C GLU A 155 -2.68 -8.51 3.25
N SER A 156 -3.46 -8.04 2.28
CA SER A 156 -4.25 -8.89 1.39
C SER A 156 -4.14 -8.36 -0.02
N TYR A 157 -4.07 -9.25 -1.00
CA TYR A 157 -3.98 -8.91 -2.42
C TYR A 157 -5.23 -9.37 -3.13
N TYR A 158 -5.76 -8.52 -4.00
CA TYR A 158 -6.79 -8.88 -4.95
C TYR A 158 -6.27 -8.64 -6.36
N PHE A 159 -6.45 -9.62 -7.23
CA PHE A 159 -5.99 -9.59 -8.62
C PHE A 159 -7.21 -9.40 -9.53
N PRO A 160 -7.57 -8.16 -9.90
CA PRO A 160 -8.77 -7.90 -10.69
C PRO A 160 -8.63 -8.46 -12.10
N PRO A 161 -9.71 -9.04 -12.66
CA PRO A 161 -9.68 -9.64 -14.01
C PRO A 161 -9.22 -8.68 -15.11
N GLN A 162 -9.56 -7.41 -14.95
CA GLN A 162 -9.34 -6.38 -15.98
C GLN A 162 -7.86 -6.02 -16.16
N HIS A 163 -7.01 -6.26 -15.18
CA HIS A 163 -5.67 -5.66 -15.13
C HIS A 163 -4.54 -6.65 -14.90
N ASN A 164 -4.83 -7.93 -14.69
CA ASN A 164 -3.80 -8.93 -14.36
C ASN A 164 -3.28 -9.72 -15.56
N ASN A 165 -3.64 -9.34 -16.78
CA ASN A 165 -3.24 -10.04 -17.96
C ASN A 165 -2.70 -9.04 -19.00
N VAL A 166 -1.40 -8.84 -19.03
CA VAL A 166 -0.76 -7.93 -19.98
C VAL A 166 0.26 -8.69 -20.80
N GLY A 167 -0.07 -8.94 -22.06
CA GLY A 167 0.81 -9.63 -22.99
C GLY A 167 1.21 -11.02 -22.50
N ASN A 168 2.49 -11.35 -22.63
CA ASN A 168 3.05 -12.62 -22.19
C ASN A 168 3.43 -12.67 -20.70
N ASN A 169 2.96 -11.73 -19.92
CA ASN A 169 3.26 -11.68 -18.49
C ASN A 169 2.36 -12.66 -17.75
N PHE A 170 2.88 -13.81 -17.39
CA PHE A 170 2.15 -14.81 -16.63
C PHE A 170 1.95 -14.33 -15.19
N PRO A 171 0.71 -14.35 -14.67
CA PRO A 171 0.42 -13.90 -13.31
C PRO A 171 0.87 -14.93 -12.27
N TYR A 172 2.14 -14.91 -11.91
CA TYR A 172 2.67 -15.71 -10.81
C TYR A 172 2.93 -14.84 -9.59
N THR A 173 2.87 -15.47 -8.43
CA THR A 173 3.34 -14.89 -7.18
C THR A 173 4.03 -15.96 -6.34
N PHE A 174 4.89 -15.52 -5.43
CA PHE A 174 5.58 -16.40 -4.50
C PHE A 174 5.10 -16.05 -3.09
N PHE A 175 4.45 -16.99 -2.42
CA PHE A 175 3.97 -16.81 -1.07
C PHE A 175 4.52 -17.89 -0.15
N GLY A 176 5.26 -17.45 0.87
CA GLY A 176 5.85 -18.32 1.86
C GLY A 176 7.07 -19.07 1.35
N LEU A 177 7.68 -19.80 2.25
CA LEU A 177 8.84 -20.64 1.97
C LEU A 177 8.38 -22.10 1.89
N GLU A 178 9.10 -22.89 1.10
CA GLU A 178 8.87 -24.34 1.01
C GLU A 178 9.07 -24.99 2.40
N PRO A 179 8.27 -26.03 2.72
CA PRO A 179 8.45 -26.76 3.95
C PRO A 179 9.86 -27.35 4.07
N GLY A 180 10.47 -27.17 5.22
CA GLY A 180 11.85 -27.61 5.45
C GLY A 180 12.92 -26.55 5.16
N THR A 181 12.56 -25.41 4.59
CA THR A 181 13.50 -24.29 4.44
C THR A 181 14.05 -23.86 5.79
N THR A 182 15.37 -23.80 5.89
CA THR A 182 16.07 -23.46 7.14
C THR A 182 16.42 -21.98 7.21
N LYS A 183 16.62 -21.51 8.44
CA LYS A 183 17.12 -20.14 8.66
C LYS A 183 18.49 -19.88 8.02
N ALA A 184 19.34 -20.91 7.96
CA ALA A 184 20.65 -20.80 7.35
C ALA A 184 20.55 -20.54 5.84
N GLN A 185 19.66 -21.24 5.14
CA GLN A 185 19.41 -21.01 3.73
C GLN A 185 18.90 -19.59 3.46
N VAL A 186 17.92 -19.10 4.26
CA VAL A 186 17.40 -17.73 4.10
C VAL A 186 18.49 -16.68 4.40
N ARG A 187 19.32 -16.91 5.43
CA ARG A 187 20.45 -16.02 5.72
C ARG A 187 21.48 -15.99 4.60
N GLN A 188 21.71 -17.12 3.94
CA GLN A 188 22.60 -17.17 2.77
C GLN A 188 22.02 -16.33 1.62
N CYS A 189 20.73 -16.46 1.31
CA CYS A 189 20.08 -15.62 0.31
C CYS A 189 20.21 -14.10 0.64
N LEU A 190 20.07 -13.73 1.92
CA LEU A 190 20.27 -12.35 2.35
C LEU A 190 21.72 -11.88 2.21
N ALA A 191 22.70 -12.73 2.51
CA ALA A 191 24.12 -12.43 2.34
C ALA A 191 24.49 -12.26 0.85
N ASP A 192 23.75 -12.91 -0.03
CA ASP A 192 23.95 -12.89 -1.48
C ASP A 192 23.08 -11.84 -2.19
N TRP A 193 22.36 -10.99 -1.45
CA TRP A 193 21.38 -10.04 -1.98
C TRP A 193 21.88 -9.22 -3.18
N ASN A 194 23.12 -8.78 -3.14
CA ASN A 194 23.72 -7.93 -4.18
C ASN A 194 24.57 -8.71 -5.20
N LYS A 195 24.47 -10.04 -5.23
CA LYS A 195 25.28 -10.89 -6.11
C LYS A 195 24.53 -11.41 -7.34
N GLY A 196 23.44 -10.73 -7.73
CA GLY A 196 22.55 -11.18 -8.80
C GLY A 196 21.39 -12.02 -8.24
N ASP A 197 21.14 -13.21 -8.80
CA ASP A 197 20.15 -14.12 -8.24
C ASP A 197 20.64 -14.67 -6.90
N ASN A 198 19.92 -14.35 -5.85
CA ASN A 198 20.27 -14.79 -4.50
C ASN A 198 19.60 -16.11 -4.09
N GLY A 199 18.87 -16.77 -5.00
CA GLY A 199 18.24 -18.07 -4.77
C GLY A 199 17.02 -18.07 -3.85
N ILE A 200 16.49 -16.91 -3.44
CA ILE A 200 15.34 -16.87 -2.53
C ILE A 200 14.07 -17.45 -3.16
N LEU A 201 13.93 -17.36 -4.47
CA LEU A 201 12.78 -17.91 -5.18
C LEU A 201 12.82 -19.44 -5.24
N ASP A 202 14.00 -20.07 -5.20
CA ASP A 202 14.14 -21.53 -5.09
C ASP A 202 13.66 -22.06 -3.75
N LEU A 203 13.65 -21.22 -2.73
CA LEU A 203 13.13 -21.52 -1.40
C LEU A 203 11.66 -21.17 -1.24
N SER A 204 11.02 -20.61 -2.27
CA SER A 204 9.68 -20.03 -2.18
C SER A 204 8.70 -20.81 -3.04
N LYS A 205 7.48 -20.97 -2.54
CA LYS A 205 6.43 -21.63 -3.28
C LYS A 205 5.80 -20.70 -4.31
N ALA A 206 5.82 -21.10 -5.56
CA ALA A 206 5.22 -20.38 -6.67
C ALA A 206 3.74 -20.75 -6.83
N TYR A 207 2.90 -19.74 -7.02
CA TYR A 207 1.49 -19.92 -7.30
C TYR A 207 1.11 -19.23 -8.59
N ARG A 208 0.38 -19.93 -9.45
CA ARG A 208 -0.25 -19.32 -10.60
C ARG A 208 -1.49 -18.58 -10.15
N LEU A 209 -1.52 -17.26 -10.38
CA LEU A 209 -2.65 -16.42 -10.03
C LEU A 209 -3.82 -16.67 -10.97
N LYS A 210 -5.03 -16.66 -10.41
CA LYS A 210 -6.26 -16.62 -11.18
C LYS A 210 -6.85 -15.21 -11.06
N PRO A 211 -7.05 -14.47 -12.18
CA PRO A 211 -7.75 -13.20 -12.14
C PRO A 211 -9.11 -13.34 -11.44
N GLY A 212 -9.46 -12.33 -10.63
CA GLY A 212 -10.68 -12.35 -9.81
C GLY A 212 -10.49 -12.99 -8.44
N THR A 213 -9.28 -13.47 -8.09
CA THR A 213 -9.01 -14.06 -6.78
C THR A 213 -8.41 -13.07 -5.80
N ALA A 214 -8.66 -13.31 -4.52
CA ALA A 214 -8.05 -12.61 -3.41
C ALA A 214 -7.13 -13.54 -2.62
N TRP A 215 -6.02 -13.01 -2.14
CA TRP A 215 -5.04 -13.71 -1.32
C TRP A 215 -4.79 -12.91 -0.05
N THR A 216 -4.89 -13.55 1.08
CA THR A 216 -4.53 -12.94 2.35
C THR A 216 -3.14 -13.38 2.72
N GLY A 217 -2.18 -12.48 2.64
CA GLY A 217 -0.83 -12.67 3.14
C GLY A 217 -0.86 -12.69 4.64
N ILE A 218 -0.93 -13.87 5.22
CA ILE A 218 -0.96 -14.01 6.65
C ILE A 218 0.35 -14.59 7.12
N ARG A 219 0.98 -13.79 7.98
CA ARG A 219 2.07 -14.21 8.85
C ARG A 219 3.28 -14.78 8.17
N ILE A 220 4.13 -13.91 8.10
CA ILE A 220 5.48 -14.17 7.78
C ILE A 220 6.22 -14.33 9.09
N TRP A 221 6.67 -15.55 9.27
CA TRP A 221 7.62 -15.99 10.27
C TRP A 221 7.16 -16.10 11.74
N ASN A 222 6.90 -17.33 12.15
CA ASN A 222 6.95 -17.75 13.54
C ASN A 222 8.39 -18.25 13.84
N PRO A 223 9.10 -17.69 14.83
CA PRO A 223 10.45 -18.14 15.17
C PRO A 223 10.53 -19.62 15.58
N ASN A 224 9.41 -20.24 15.89
CA ASN A 224 9.35 -21.65 16.28
C ASN A 224 9.06 -22.62 15.14
N PHE A 225 8.89 -22.17 13.90
CA PHE A 225 8.70 -22.98 12.68
C PHE A 225 7.62 -24.10 12.73
N LYS A 226 6.78 -24.15 13.76
CA LYS A 226 5.77 -25.20 13.91
C LYS A 226 4.40 -24.85 13.36
N ASP A 227 4.18 -23.60 12.97
CA ASP A 227 2.91 -23.17 12.37
C ASP A 227 3.15 -22.66 10.95
N THR A 228 3.22 -23.56 10.02
CA THR A 228 2.91 -23.28 8.62
C THR A 228 1.42 -23.06 8.56
N THR A 229 0.97 -21.82 8.76
CA THR A 229 -0.40 -21.48 8.42
C THR A 229 -0.54 -21.55 6.91
N THR A 230 -1.14 -22.61 6.49
CA THR A 230 -1.64 -22.83 5.14
C THR A 230 -2.41 -21.60 4.69
N LEU A 231 -2.01 -21.05 3.55
CA LEU A 231 -2.86 -20.19 2.77
C LEU A 231 -4.09 -21.01 2.40
N ASN A 232 -5.22 -20.72 3.01
CA ASN A 232 -6.48 -21.26 2.52
C ASN A 232 -6.81 -20.56 1.19
N PRO A 233 -7.09 -21.31 0.13
CA PRO A 233 -7.48 -20.78 -1.16
C PRO A 233 -8.82 -20.06 -1.11
#